data_bb40642f2ab4a0f93e266a37962f35fb
#
_entry.id   bb40642f2ab4a0f93e266a37962f35fb
#
_cell.length_a   1.000
_cell.length_b   1.000
_cell.length_c   1.000
_cell.angle_alpha   90.00
_cell.angle_beta   90.00
_cell.angle_gamma   90.00
#
_symmetry.space_group_name_H-M   'P 1'
#
loop_
_entity.id
_entity.type
_entity.pdbx_description
1 polymer ?
#
loop_
_entity_poly.entity_id
_entity_poly.type
_entity_poly.pdbx_seq_one_letter_code
_entity_poly.pdbx_strand_id
1 'polypeptide(L)'
;MTNQNERKVADTVNNRKFDCLYEARELALYTVKICSNDNTFPLQFYQTMTSDLVSKAKDIYRLGRRANETYISTNLSVVELRKQYAIRSGLQRQAIFLCTDLISDIDIAKSLFKLRGKRVKYWVGMVIKVKNLMISWYKAEKEKYSKI
;
A
#
# COMPACT_ATOMS: atom_id res chain seq x y z
N MET A 1 -29.39 18.06 6.69
CA MET A 1 -28.17 18.81 6.30
C MET A 1 -26.96 18.20 6.96
N THR A 2 -26.01 17.72 6.19
CA THR A 2 -24.73 17.27 6.72
C THR A 2 -23.92 18.49 7.20
N ASN A 3 -23.41 18.41 8.42
CA ASN A 3 -22.58 19.44 9.01
C ASN A 3 -21.31 19.65 8.15
N GLN A 4 -20.84 20.90 7.97
CA GLN A 4 -19.63 21.20 7.22
C GLN A 4 -18.40 20.43 7.74
N ASN A 5 -18.35 20.15 9.03
CA ASN A 5 -17.25 19.38 9.63
C ASN A 5 -17.28 17.91 9.19
N GLU A 6 -18.47 17.30 9.05
CA GLU A 6 -18.61 15.93 8.56
C GLU A 6 -18.20 15.82 7.09
N ARG A 7 -18.52 16.82 6.26
CA ARG A 7 -18.09 16.88 4.86
C ARG A 7 -16.56 16.99 4.76
N LYS A 8 -15.92 17.83 5.56
CA LYS A 8 -14.46 17.98 5.58
C LYS A 8 -13.75 16.69 5.99
N VAL A 9 -14.29 15.96 6.97
CA VAL A 9 -13.73 14.66 7.39
C VAL A 9 -13.88 13.63 6.27
N ALA A 10 -15.05 13.54 5.63
CA ALA A 10 -15.29 12.62 4.52
C ALA A 10 -14.36 12.92 3.33
N ASP A 11 -14.21 14.21 2.96
CA ASP A 11 -13.32 14.63 1.88
C ASP A 11 -11.85 14.30 2.20
N THR A 12 -11.41 14.48 3.44
CA THR A 12 -10.06 14.16 3.88
C THR A 12 -9.78 12.65 3.79
N VAL A 13 -10.73 11.81 4.21
CA VAL A 13 -10.60 10.34 4.11
C VAL A 13 -10.53 9.90 2.66
N ASN A 14 -11.40 10.44 1.77
CA ASN A 14 -11.38 10.13 0.34
C ASN A 14 -10.08 10.57 -0.31
N ASN A 15 -9.55 11.76 0.00
CA ASN A 15 -8.29 12.25 -0.54
C ASN A 15 -7.13 11.34 -0.13
N ARG A 16 -7.06 10.92 1.13
CA ARG A 16 -6.03 9.99 1.63
C ARG A 16 -6.08 8.66 0.90
N LYS A 17 -7.27 8.13 0.66
CA LYS A 17 -7.47 6.88 -0.07
C LYS A 17 -6.97 6.99 -1.51
N PHE A 18 -7.37 8.03 -2.23
CA PHE A 18 -6.97 8.23 -3.62
C PHE A 18 -5.46 8.48 -3.73
N ASP A 19 -4.89 9.28 -2.85
CA ASP A 19 -3.45 9.51 -2.81
C ASP A 19 -2.69 8.22 -2.54
N CYS A 20 -3.18 7.40 -1.62
CA CYS A 20 -2.59 6.10 -1.30
C CYS A 20 -2.58 5.18 -2.51
N LEU A 21 -3.71 5.05 -3.21
CA LEU A 21 -3.84 4.19 -4.39
C LEU A 21 -2.97 4.68 -5.54
N TYR A 22 -2.92 6.00 -5.76
CA TYR A 22 -2.07 6.60 -6.78
C TYR A 22 -0.59 6.32 -6.51
N GLU A 23 -0.13 6.59 -5.30
CA GLU A 23 1.28 6.38 -4.93
C GLU A 23 1.66 4.90 -4.92
N ALA A 24 0.74 4.02 -4.52
CA ALA A 24 0.98 2.57 -4.58
C ALA A 24 1.14 2.09 -6.03
N ARG A 25 0.35 2.63 -6.96
CA ARG A 25 0.48 2.33 -8.38
C ARG A 25 1.82 2.83 -8.93
N GLU A 26 2.22 4.05 -8.58
CA GLU A 26 3.50 4.62 -8.98
C GLU A 26 4.69 3.80 -8.44
N LEU A 27 4.59 3.32 -7.20
CA LEU A 27 5.58 2.43 -6.61
C LEU A 27 5.71 1.12 -7.40
N ALA A 28 4.59 0.52 -7.77
CA ALA A 28 4.58 -0.71 -8.56
C ALA A 28 5.22 -0.48 -9.93
N LEU A 29 4.86 0.59 -10.62
CA LEU A 29 5.44 0.95 -11.92
C LEU A 29 6.95 1.17 -11.82
N TYR A 30 7.40 1.94 -10.84
CA TYR A 30 8.82 2.21 -10.62
C TYR A 30 9.59 0.91 -10.37
N THR A 31 9.06 0.06 -9.48
CA THR A 31 9.70 -1.21 -9.13
C THR A 31 9.84 -2.13 -10.34
N VAL A 32 8.79 -2.27 -11.15
CA VAL A 32 8.84 -3.08 -12.38
C VAL A 32 9.90 -2.53 -13.32
N LYS A 33 9.93 -1.22 -13.52
CA LYS A 33 10.89 -0.58 -14.45
C LYS A 33 12.34 -0.80 -14.03
N ILE A 34 12.68 -0.54 -12.76
CA ILE A 34 14.07 -0.68 -12.31
C ILE A 34 14.51 -2.14 -12.27
N CYS A 35 13.62 -3.05 -11.89
CA CYS A 35 13.90 -4.49 -11.81
C CYS A 35 14.02 -5.15 -13.20
N SER A 36 13.58 -4.47 -14.26
CA SER A 36 13.68 -4.98 -15.64
C SER A 36 15.05 -4.75 -16.26
N ASN A 37 15.95 -4.04 -15.60
CA ASN A 37 17.31 -3.82 -16.08
C ASN A 37 18.19 -5.01 -15.70
N ASP A 38 18.50 -5.88 -16.64
CA ASP A 38 19.27 -7.11 -16.42
C ASP A 38 20.71 -6.84 -15.99
N ASN A 39 21.26 -5.68 -16.31
CA ASN A 39 22.62 -5.31 -15.87
C ASN A 39 22.65 -4.99 -14.36
N THR A 40 21.57 -4.45 -13.83
CA THR A 40 21.44 -4.09 -12.41
C THR A 40 20.85 -5.24 -11.59
N PHE A 41 19.87 -5.95 -12.16
CA PHE A 41 19.17 -7.09 -11.57
C PHE A 41 19.42 -8.33 -12.42
N PRO A 42 20.53 -9.06 -12.18
CA PRO A 42 20.90 -10.20 -13.02
C PRO A 42 19.83 -11.30 -13.04
N LEU A 43 19.61 -11.88 -14.21
CA LEU A 43 18.56 -12.92 -14.41
C LEU A 43 18.74 -14.15 -13.52
N GLN A 44 19.98 -14.48 -13.13
CA GLN A 44 20.23 -15.61 -12.24
C GLN A 44 19.57 -15.45 -10.87
N PHE A 45 19.29 -14.21 -10.43
CA PHE A 45 18.62 -13.93 -9.16
C PHE A 45 17.15 -13.58 -9.32
N TYR A 46 16.59 -13.78 -10.52
CA TYR A 46 15.19 -13.39 -10.77
C TYR A 46 14.23 -14.12 -9.85
N GLN A 47 14.32 -15.45 -9.73
CA GLN A 47 13.41 -16.25 -8.92
C GLN A 47 13.65 -16.07 -7.42
N THR A 48 14.88 -15.86 -7.01
CA THR A 48 15.26 -15.81 -5.59
C THR A 48 15.17 -14.42 -4.98
N MET A 49 15.16 -13.37 -5.79
CA MET A 49 15.15 -11.99 -5.28
C MET A 49 14.27 -11.04 -6.08
N THR A 50 14.51 -10.90 -7.38
CA THR A 50 13.87 -9.87 -8.20
C THR A 50 12.36 -10.04 -8.29
N SER A 51 11.87 -11.28 -8.46
CA SER A 51 10.43 -11.55 -8.54
C SER A 51 9.71 -11.21 -7.24
N ASP A 52 10.36 -11.40 -6.08
CA ASP A 52 9.80 -11.05 -4.78
C ASP A 52 9.61 -9.53 -4.64
N LEU A 53 10.61 -8.75 -5.08
CA LEU A 53 10.53 -7.29 -5.08
C LEU A 53 9.35 -6.80 -5.93
N VAL A 54 9.22 -7.32 -7.13
CA VAL A 54 8.16 -6.97 -8.07
C VAL A 54 6.80 -7.39 -7.53
N SER A 55 6.69 -8.64 -7.06
CA SER A 55 5.43 -9.18 -6.52
C SER A 55 4.94 -8.38 -5.31
N LYS A 56 5.83 -8.05 -4.37
CA LYS A 56 5.45 -7.26 -3.20
C LYS A 56 4.97 -5.87 -3.57
N ALA A 57 5.67 -5.19 -4.46
CA ALA A 57 5.26 -3.85 -4.91
C ALA A 57 3.89 -3.88 -5.60
N LYS A 58 3.66 -4.85 -6.47
CA LYS A 58 2.37 -5.03 -7.15
C LYS A 58 1.26 -5.42 -6.17
N ASP A 59 1.55 -6.28 -5.19
CA ASP A 59 0.57 -6.74 -4.21
C ASP A 59 0.16 -5.64 -3.24
N ILE A 60 1.04 -4.71 -2.89
CA ILE A 60 0.69 -3.53 -2.11
C ILE A 60 -0.43 -2.76 -2.83
N TYR A 61 -0.28 -2.51 -4.12
CA TYR A 61 -1.30 -1.85 -4.93
C TYR A 61 -2.58 -2.68 -5.04
N ARG A 62 -2.46 -3.98 -5.29
CA ARG A 62 -3.61 -4.90 -5.41
C ARG A 62 -4.42 -4.95 -4.12
N LEU A 63 -3.75 -5.03 -2.97
CA LEU A 63 -4.41 -5.06 -1.66
C LEU A 63 -5.12 -3.75 -1.36
N GLY A 64 -4.49 -2.62 -1.69
CA GLY A 64 -5.12 -1.30 -1.57
C GLY A 64 -6.38 -1.20 -2.42
N ARG A 65 -6.32 -1.66 -3.67
CA ARG A 65 -7.46 -1.70 -4.57
C ARG A 65 -8.57 -2.61 -4.05
N ARG A 66 -8.25 -3.81 -3.58
CA ARG A 66 -9.23 -4.72 -2.99
C ARG A 66 -9.89 -4.13 -1.76
N ALA A 67 -9.12 -3.46 -0.90
CA ALA A 67 -9.67 -2.77 0.25
C ALA A 67 -10.68 -1.70 -0.19
N ASN A 68 -10.33 -0.90 -1.20
CA ASN A 68 -11.24 0.12 -1.74
C ASN A 68 -12.50 -0.47 -2.37
N GLU A 69 -12.39 -1.64 -3.00
CA GLU A 69 -13.51 -2.35 -3.64
C GLU A 69 -14.39 -3.10 -2.62
N THR A 70 -13.92 -3.30 -1.40
CA THR A 70 -14.71 -3.86 -0.30
C THR A 70 -15.65 -2.77 0.21
N TYR A 71 -16.85 -2.74 -0.35
CA TYR A 71 -17.80 -1.68 -0.12
C TYR A 71 -18.51 -1.83 1.22
N ILE A 72 -18.56 -0.73 1.98
CA ILE A 72 -19.26 -0.66 3.27
C ILE A 72 -20.52 0.20 3.04
N SER A 73 -21.66 -0.45 2.91
CA SER A 73 -22.95 0.22 2.72
C SER A 73 -23.58 0.60 4.06
N THR A 74 -24.19 1.78 4.12
CA THR A 74 -24.98 2.21 5.28
C THR A 74 -26.28 1.42 5.46
N ASN A 75 -26.69 0.66 4.43
CA ASN A 75 -27.89 -0.17 4.45
C ASN A 75 -27.66 -1.57 5.02
N LEU A 76 -26.44 -1.91 5.36
CA LEU A 76 -26.09 -3.21 5.94
C LEU A 76 -26.52 -3.27 7.42
N SER A 77 -26.86 -4.49 7.89
CA SER A 77 -27.00 -4.74 9.32
C SER A 77 -25.68 -4.48 10.04
N VAL A 78 -25.73 -4.25 11.34
CA VAL A 78 -24.51 -4.03 12.16
C VAL A 78 -23.55 -5.21 12.04
N VAL A 79 -24.06 -6.45 12.00
CA VAL A 79 -23.25 -7.67 11.86
C VAL A 79 -22.53 -7.70 10.52
N GLU A 80 -23.25 -7.40 9.43
CA GLU A 80 -22.69 -7.38 8.07
C GLU A 80 -21.67 -6.25 7.90
N LEU A 81 -21.98 -5.08 8.46
CA LEU A 81 -21.09 -3.92 8.41
C LEU A 81 -19.78 -4.21 9.13
N ARG A 82 -19.82 -4.86 10.29
CA ARG A 82 -18.62 -5.29 11.02
C ARG A 82 -17.80 -6.29 10.22
N LYS A 83 -18.46 -7.23 9.53
CA LYS A 83 -17.78 -8.20 8.67
C LYS A 83 -17.07 -7.51 7.49
N GLN A 84 -17.76 -6.62 6.80
CA GLN A 84 -17.20 -5.89 5.68
C GLN A 84 -16.02 -5.02 6.11
N TYR A 85 -16.16 -4.32 7.23
CA TYR A 85 -15.07 -3.53 7.78
C TYR A 85 -13.87 -4.40 8.18
N ALA A 86 -14.11 -5.56 8.79
CA ALA A 86 -13.02 -6.48 9.16
C ALA A 86 -12.23 -6.94 7.93
N ILE A 87 -12.90 -7.26 6.82
CA ILE A 87 -12.25 -7.62 5.57
C ILE A 87 -11.41 -6.46 5.04
N ARG A 88 -12.01 -5.29 4.94
CA ARG A 88 -11.34 -4.09 4.42
C ARG A 88 -10.13 -3.69 5.26
N SER A 89 -10.27 -3.64 6.59
CA SER A 89 -9.16 -3.31 7.47
C SER A 89 -8.05 -4.36 7.46
N GLY A 90 -8.40 -5.63 7.29
CA GLY A 90 -7.45 -6.72 7.14
C GLY A 90 -6.59 -6.56 5.89
N LEU A 91 -7.20 -6.17 4.76
CA LEU A 91 -6.48 -5.90 3.51
C LEU A 91 -5.54 -4.70 3.64
N GLN A 92 -5.97 -3.64 4.31
CA GLN A 92 -5.13 -2.48 4.59
C GLN A 92 -3.92 -2.85 5.45
N ARG A 93 -4.11 -3.65 6.50
CA ARG A 93 -3.01 -4.10 7.36
C ARG A 93 -2.02 -4.97 6.61
N GLN A 94 -2.51 -5.87 5.75
CA GLN A 94 -1.64 -6.70 4.90
C GLN A 94 -0.77 -5.83 3.99
N ALA A 95 -1.35 -4.80 3.38
CA ALA A 95 -0.60 -3.86 2.54
C ALA A 95 0.50 -3.13 3.34
N ILE A 96 0.20 -2.72 4.58
CA ILE A 96 1.17 -2.07 5.47
C ILE A 96 2.33 -3.02 5.78
N PHE A 97 2.05 -4.28 6.10
CA PHE A 97 3.08 -5.27 6.36
C PHE A 97 3.95 -5.53 5.13
N LEU A 98 3.34 -5.60 3.94
CA LEU A 98 4.11 -5.76 2.70
C LEU A 98 5.04 -4.59 2.42
N CYS A 99 4.65 -3.37 2.78
CA CYS A 99 5.56 -2.22 2.68
C CYS A 99 6.80 -2.43 3.53
N THR A 100 6.65 -2.90 4.76
CA THR A 100 7.77 -3.21 5.66
C THR A 100 8.65 -4.33 5.09
N ASP A 101 8.03 -5.38 4.57
CA ASP A 101 8.75 -6.51 3.96
C ASP A 101 9.51 -6.07 2.70
N LEU A 102 8.90 -5.22 1.88
CA LEU A 102 9.54 -4.70 0.68
C LEU A 102 10.78 -3.87 1.03
N ILE A 103 10.72 -3.05 2.07
CA ILE A 103 11.88 -2.28 2.54
C ILE A 103 13.02 -3.24 2.95
N SER A 104 12.68 -4.32 3.65
CA SER A 104 13.68 -5.34 4.04
C SER A 104 14.29 -6.02 2.82
N ASP A 105 13.49 -6.36 1.83
CA ASP A 105 13.98 -6.99 0.59
C ASP A 105 14.84 -6.03 -0.23
N ILE A 106 14.48 -4.74 -0.26
CA ILE A 106 15.32 -3.72 -0.93
C ILE A 106 16.68 -3.61 -0.23
N ASP A 107 16.71 -3.69 1.09
CA ASP A 107 17.96 -3.66 1.83
C ASP A 107 18.87 -4.85 1.46
N ILE A 108 18.30 -6.03 1.33
CA ILE A 108 19.03 -7.22 0.87
C ILE A 108 19.51 -7.02 -0.57
N ALA A 109 18.63 -6.55 -1.46
CA ALA A 109 18.96 -6.30 -2.86
C ALA A 109 20.08 -5.27 -3.01
N LYS A 110 20.09 -4.24 -2.17
CA LYS A 110 21.13 -3.21 -2.16
C LYS A 110 22.50 -3.83 -2.00
N SER A 111 22.66 -4.73 -1.06
CA SER A 111 23.94 -5.43 -0.80
C SER A 111 24.26 -6.44 -1.89
N LEU A 112 23.26 -7.23 -2.31
CA LEU A 112 23.46 -8.30 -3.30
C LEU A 112 23.83 -7.75 -4.67
N PHE A 113 23.15 -6.71 -5.13
CA PHE A 113 23.31 -6.12 -6.47
C PHE A 113 24.18 -4.87 -6.49
N LYS A 114 24.68 -4.45 -5.33
CA LYS A 114 25.49 -3.21 -5.17
C LYS A 114 24.78 -2.00 -5.76
N LEU A 115 23.51 -1.81 -5.37
CA LEU A 115 22.70 -0.71 -5.87
C LEU A 115 23.24 0.64 -5.37
N ARG A 116 23.09 1.68 -6.20
CA ARG A 116 23.48 3.05 -5.84
C ARG A 116 22.64 3.56 -4.68
N GLY A 117 23.28 4.20 -3.70
CA GLY A 117 22.61 4.72 -2.50
C GLY A 117 21.48 5.70 -2.82
N LYS A 118 21.64 6.58 -3.82
CA LYS A 118 20.58 7.53 -4.24
C LYS A 118 19.35 6.81 -4.76
N ARG A 119 19.51 5.75 -5.57
CA ARG A 119 18.39 4.96 -6.10
C ARG A 119 17.65 4.26 -4.99
N VAL A 120 18.38 3.64 -4.06
CA VAL A 120 17.79 2.94 -2.91
C VAL A 120 17.03 3.92 -2.03
N LYS A 121 17.60 5.07 -1.73
CA LYS A 121 16.96 6.11 -0.92
C LYS A 121 15.65 6.59 -1.57
N TYR A 122 15.65 6.82 -2.87
CA TYR A 122 14.45 7.22 -3.62
C TYR A 122 13.38 6.13 -3.58
N TRP A 123 13.77 4.89 -3.85
CA TRP A 123 12.87 3.73 -3.87
C TRP A 123 12.25 3.47 -2.49
N VAL A 124 13.07 3.40 -1.44
CA VAL A 124 12.60 3.23 -0.06
C VAL A 124 11.70 4.40 0.35
N GLY A 125 12.05 5.63 -0.07
CA GLY A 125 11.22 6.81 0.17
C GLY A 125 9.81 6.67 -0.41
N MET A 126 9.67 6.10 -1.61
CA MET A 126 8.36 5.80 -2.21
C MET A 126 7.59 4.77 -1.37
N VAL A 127 8.26 3.72 -0.90
CA VAL A 127 7.61 2.69 -0.07
C VAL A 127 7.12 3.28 1.25
N ILE A 128 7.95 4.10 1.90
CA ILE A 128 7.59 4.77 3.16
C ILE A 128 6.39 5.69 2.96
N LYS A 129 6.36 6.43 1.85
CA LYS A 129 5.23 7.32 1.52
C LYS A 129 3.93 6.52 1.39
N VAL A 130 3.95 5.42 0.64
CA VAL A 130 2.79 4.54 0.50
C VAL A 130 2.37 3.96 1.84
N LYS A 131 3.33 3.48 2.62
CA LYS A 131 3.07 2.93 3.96
C LYS A 131 2.38 3.94 4.85
N ASN A 132 2.88 5.18 4.90
CA ASN A 132 2.31 6.24 5.73
C ASN A 132 0.90 6.63 5.28
N LEU A 133 0.65 6.70 3.98
CA LEU A 133 -0.68 6.97 3.44
C LEU A 133 -1.65 5.83 3.77
N MET A 134 -1.20 4.58 3.66
CA MET A 134 -2.01 3.41 4.02
C MET A 134 -2.36 3.40 5.51
N ILE A 135 -1.39 3.70 6.37
CA ILE A 135 -1.61 3.82 7.82
C ILE A 135 -2.62 4.93 8.13
N SER A 136 -2.49 6.08 7.47
CA SER A 136 -3.42 7.20 7.67
C SER A 136 -4.85 6.83 7.26
N TRP A 137 -5.00 6.16 6.13
CA TRP A 137 -6.30 5.67 5.67
C TRP A 137 -6.88 4.65 6.64
N TYR A 138 -6.07 3.66 7.05
CA TYR A 138 -6.45 2.65 8.03
C TYR A 138 -6.92 3.28 9.35
N LYS A 139 -6.16 4.23 9.90
CA LYS A 139 -6.51 4.91 11.17
C LYS A 139 -7.79 5.72 11.06
N ALA A 140 -7.99 6.44 9.96
CA ALA A 140 -9.18 7.25 9.72
C ALA A 140 -10.44 6.38 9.69
N GLU A 141 -10.39 5.25 9.00
CA GLU A 141 -11.52 4.31 8.95
C GLU A 141 -11.74 3.58 10.26
N LYS A 142 -10.68 3.23 10.98
CA LYS A 142 -10.78 2.62 12.31
C LYS A 142 -11.54 3.54 13.26
N GLU A 143 -11.23 4.82 13.26
CA GLU A 143 -11.94 5.81 14.06
C GLU A 143 -13.42 5.91 13.65
N LYS A 144 -13.70 5.92 12.35
CA LYS A 144 -15.06 6.01 11.80
C LYS A 144 -15.91 4.79 12.17
N TYR A 145 -15.36 3.57 12.09
CA TYR A 145 -16.11 2.33 12.24
C TYR A 145 -15.97 1.67 13.61
N SER A 146 -15.09 2.14 14.50
CA SER A 146 -14.90 1.57 15.83
C SER A 146 -16.08 1.79 16.78
N LYS A 147 -16.98 2.70 16.44
CA LYS A 147 -18.16 3.06 17.24
C LYS A 147 -19.42 2.27 16.87
N ILE A 148 -19.29 1.28 16.03
CA ILE A 148 -20.43 0.48 15.53
C ILE A 148 -20.58 -0.79 16.37
#